data_94d68c6a8dec27dbd43da46ed53f7839
#
_entry.id   94d68c6a8dec27dbd43da46ed53f7839
#
_cell.length_a   1.000
_cell.length_b   1.000
_cell.length_c   1.000
_cell.angle_alpha   90.00
_cell.angle_beta   90.00
_cell.angle_gamma   90.00
#
_symmetry.space_group_name_H-M   'P 1'
#
loop_
_entity.id
_entity.type
_entity.pdbx_description
1 polymer ?
#
loop_
_entity_poly.entity_id
_entity_poly.type
_entity_poly.pdbx_seq_one_letter_code
_entity_poly.pdbx_strand_id
1 'polypeptide(L)'
;MIKNNERSEVIAAILIGCAGVYMVFGMPFFVGGMLSELNFSQSNANLISSAEISGMSLSSLLGIMWVGKYNWRKVAALALSAIIIGNIISCYVSDFNSLLVIRFLTGLLGHGTAFALGVAAIGATSQPDKNFGYSVASQVIMGSLTALFIPQAIANYGIAGMFAPAILLGIIALFFTSKLAVSAQINNAKTSTNSKFLVLPIIGLIIMVIWQMGVGPFFNNLVPYGISMNIEAEINVFKNTIKVDVFTILFLSTALSIIGPLSASALASKINRSVAICCALAVQVIIILSFQGEITWLGFALRVILFQTAWNFVGPFLMGLIASVDESGNHSVLIPASQLGGIAIGHGVIASLIQGNNMGLINYYCAAVIFLSAFLYTLVMGKFKPSSF
;
A
#
# COMPACT_ATOMS: atom_id res chain seq x y z
N MET A 1 -32.16 2.89 -8.32
CA MET A 1 -31.81 2.55 -6.93
C MET A 1 -30.52 1.75 -6.77
N ILE A 2 -30.12 0.88 -7.72
CA ILE A 2 -28.90 0.04 -7.62
C ILE A 2 -27.60 0.89 -7.60
N LYS A 3 -27.47 1.95 -8.41
CA LYS A 3 -26.28 2.80 -8.45
C LYS A 3 -25.92 3.55 -7.15
N ASN A 4 -26.90 3.90 -6.32
CA ASN A 4 -26.65 4.61 -5.07
C ASN A 4 -26.13 3.69 -3.97
N ASN A 5 -26.45 2.40 -4.02
CA ASN A 5 -26.00 1.42 -3.05
C ASN A 5 -24.52 1.09 -3.24
N GLU A 6 -24.10 0.83 -4.48
CA GLU A 6 -22.70 0.51 -4.81
C GLU A 6 -21.73 1.65 -4.44
N ARG A 7 -22.12 2.92 -4.67
CA ARG A 7 -21.29 4.06 -4.28
C ARG A 7 -21.04 4.11 -2.76
N SER A 8 -22.07 3.82 -1.96
CA SER A 8 -21.92 3.78 -0.50
C SER A 8 -21.08 2.60 -0.02
N GLU A 9 -21.15 1.47 -0.73
CA GLU A 9 -20.33 0.28 -0.49
C GLU A 9 -18.84 0.56 -0.78
N VAL A 10 -18.55 1.22 -1.91
CA VAL A 10 -17.19 1.64 -2.28
C VAL A 10 -16.60 2.59 -1.23
N ILE A 11 -17.35 3.58 -0.78
CA ILE A 11 -16.88 4.51 0.26
C ILE A 11 -16.59 3.76 1.56
N ALA A 12 -17.46 2.84 1.97
CA ALA A 12 -17.25 2.01 3.16
C ALA A 12 -15.99 1.15 3.02
N ALA A 13 -15.81 0.48 1.87
CA ALA A 13 -14.64 -0.36 1.60
C ALA A 13 -13.35 0.46 1.61
N ILE A 14 -13.34 1.67 1.05
CA ILE A 14 -12.20 2.59 1.06
C ILE A 14 -11.86 3.00 2.50
N LEU A 15 -12.83 3.43 3.30
CA LEU A 15 -12.58 3.85 4.69
C LEU A 15 -12.05 2.70 5.56
N ILE A 16 -12.62 1.50 5.41
CA ILE A 16 -12.18 0.30 6.12
C ILE A 16 -10.76 -0.08 5.68
N GLY A 17 -10.48 -0.04 4.36
CA GLY A 17 -9.16 -0.29 3.81
C GLY A 17 -8.12 0.73 4.27
N CYS A 18 -8.46 2.02 4.31
CA CYS A 18 -7.60 3.08 4.85
C CYS A 18 -7.28 2.85 6.33
N ALA A 19 -8.28 2.52 7.17
CA ALA A 19 -8.04 2.18 8.57
C ALA A 19 -7.11 0.96 8.69
N GLY A 20 -7.26 -0.01 7.78
CA GLY A 20 -6.41 -1.19 7.72
C GLY A 20 -4.95 -0.88 7.37
N VAL A 21 -4.70 -0.06 6.36
CA VAL A 21 -3.33 0.22 5.89
C VAL A 21 -2.65 1.40 6.59
N TYR A 22 -3.35 2.07 7.50
CA TYR A 22 -2.89 3.30 8.17
C TYR A 22 -1.48 3.19 8.75
N MET A 23 -1.20 2.10 9.47
CA MET A 23 0.10 1.90 10.12
C MET A 23 1.27 1.81 9.13
N VAL A 24 1.05 1.30 7.92
CA VAL A 24 2.09 1.22 6.89
C VAL A 24 2.56 2.62 6.46
N PHE A 25 1.63 3.55 6.26
CA PHE A 25 1.96 4.93 5.91
C PHE A 25 2.54 5.72 7.09
N GLY A 26 2.14 5.40 8.31
CA GLY A 26 2.63 6.01 9.54
C GLY A 26 3.94 5.44 10.08
N MET A 27 4.43 4.32 9.52
CA MET A 27 5.52 3.53 10.09
C MET A 27 6.78 4.33 10.42
N PRO A 28 7.31 5.23 9.58
CA PRO A 28 8.48 6.02 9.92
C PRO A 28 8.28 6.87 11.20
N PHE A 29 7.07 7.39 11.40
CA PHE A 29 6.73 8.21 12.57
C PHE A 29 6.53 7.35 13.82
N PHE A 30 5.98 6.15 13.67
CA PHE A 30 5.85 5.18 14.77
C PHE A 30 7.21 4.69 15.25
N VAL A 31 8.13 4.39 14.34
CA VAL A 31 9.52 4.07 14.70
C VAL A 31 10.15 5.26 15.46
N GLY A 32 10.05 6.46 14.91
CA GLY A 32 10.55 7.68 15.55
C GLY A 32 9.96 7.89 16.95
N GLY A 33 8.63 7.75 17.11
CA GLY A 33 7.95 7.87 18.39
C GLY A 33 8.37 6.80 19.42
N MET A 34 8.60 5.55 18.98
CA MET A 34 9.13 4.51 19.87
C MET A 34 10.56 4.82 20.35
N LEU A 35 11.38 5.46 19.52
CA LEU A 35 12.71 5.91 19.92
C LEU A 35 12.64 7.06 20.92
N SER A 36 11.81 8.10 20.66
CA SER A 36 11.75 9.31 21.49
C SER A 36 10.96 9.11 22.78
N GLU A 37 9.82 8.43 22.73
CA GLU A 37 8.87 8.35 23.85
C GLU A 37 9.08 7.11 24.73
N LEU A 38 9.53 5.99 24.12
CA LEU A 38 9.75 4.73 24.83
C LEU A 38 11.22 4.43 25.10
N ASN A 39 12.14 5.24 24.56
CA ASN A 39 13.58 5.01 24.62
C ASN A 39 13.99 3.61 24.10
N PHE A 40 13.27 3.09 23.12
CA PHE A 40 13.63 1.81 22.50
C PHE A 40 14.87 1.98 21.61
N SER A 41 15.66 0.91 21.48
CA SER A 41 16.69 0.86 20.46
C SER A 41 16.07 0.84 19.05
N GLN A 42 16.82 1.27 18.05
CA GLN A 42 16.41 1.17 16.63
C GLN A 42 16.02 -0.26 16.25
N SER A 43 16.74 -1.25 16.78
CA SER A 43 16.45 -2.67 16.56
C SER A 43 15.07 -3.05 17.12
N ASN A 44 14.76 -2.66 18.37
CA ASN A 44 13.49 -2.97 19.02
C ASN A 44 12.32 -2.30 18.30
N ALA A 45 12.45 -1.03 17.93
CA ALA A 45 11.42 -0.32 17.19
C ALA A 45 11.13 -0.96 15.82
N ASN A 46 12.18 -1.37 15.11
CA ASN A 46 12.04 -2.08 13.84
C ASN A 46 11.43 -3.47 14.01
N LEU A 47 11.75 -4.22 15.08
CA LEU A 47 11.14 -5.52 15.37
C LEU A 47 9.63 -5.40 15.63
N ILE A 48 9.21 -4.40 16.41
CA ILE A 48 7.79 -4.14 16.66
C ILE A 48 7.06 -3.80 15.36
N SER A 49 7.65 -2.94 14.53
CA SER A 49 7.11 -2.59 13.22
C SER A 49 6.99 -3.80 12.30
N SER A 50 8.02 -4.64 12.28
CA SER A 50 8.04 -5.89 11.50
C SER A 50 7.00 -6.89 12.00
N ALA A 51 6.80 -6.99 13.31
CA ALA A 51 5.78 -7.85 13.90
C ALA A 51 4.37 -7.43 13.43
N GLU A 52 4.07 -6.14 13.42
CA GLU A 52 2.78 -5.64 12.94
C GLU A 52 2.55 -5.93 11.46
N ILE A 53 3.52 -5.61 10.60
CA ILE A 53 3.43 -5.90 9.16
C ILE A 53 3.31 -7.40 8.90
N SER A 54 4.02 -8.23 9.67
CA SER A 54 3.91 -9.70 9.59
C SER A 54 2.51 -10.18 9.95
N GLY A 55 1.92 -9.62 11.02
CA GLY A 55 0.53 -9.87 11.39
C GLY A 55 -0.44 -9.49 10.27
N MET A 56 -0.28 -8.31 9.67
CA MET A 56 -1.09 -7.84 8.55
C MET A 56 -0.99 -8.78 7.34
N SER A 57 0.22 -9.19 6.98
CA SER A 57 0.46 -10.09 5.84
C SER A 57 -0.18 -11.46 6.09
N LEU A 58 0.00 -12.00 7.30
CA LEU A 58 -0.59 -13.29 7.70
C LEU A 58 -2.12 -13.22 7.66
N SER A 59 -2.73 -12.13 8.14
CA SER A 59 -4.18 -11.92 8.07
C SER A 59 -4.69 -11.97 6.64
N SER A 60 -4.00 -11.31 5.71
CA SER A 60 -4.37 -11.32 4.30
C SER A 60 -4.23 -12.73 3.68
N LEU A 61 -3.18 -13.47 4.01
CA LEU A 61 -3.02 -14.87 3.58
C LEU A 61 -4.16 -15.76 4.10
N LEU A 62 -4.52 -15.61 5.38
CA LEU A 62 -5.64 -16.34 5.99
C LEU A 62 -7.00 -15.87 5.45
N GLY A 63 -7.05 -14.72 4.80
CA GLY A 63 -8.24 -14.12 4.21
C GLY A 63 -9.01 -15.07 3.30
N ILE A 64 -8.30 -15.88 2.51
CA ILE A 64 -8.90 -16.85 1.59
C ILE A 64 -9.79 -17.89 2.32
N MET A 65 -9.51 -18.15 3.60
CA MET A 65 -10.26 -19.12 4.40
C MET A 65 -11.61 -18.59 4.88
N TRP A 66 -11.75 -17.27 5.00
CA TRP A 66 -12.92 -16.65 5.63
C TRP A 66 -13.71 -15.71 4.71
N VAL A 67 -13.09 -15.10 3.69
CA VAL A 67 -13.73 -14.04 2.87
C VAL A 67 -15.00 -14.50 2.17
N GLY A 68 -15.05 -15.76 1.73
CA GLY A 68 -16.22 -16.36 1.08
C GLY A 68 -17.26 -16.96 2.05
N LYS A 69 -16.97 -17.01 3.36
CA LYS A 69 -17.80 -17.74 4.34
C LYS A 69 -18.52 -16.84 5.33
N TYR A 70 -17.91 -15.71 5.70
CA TYR A 70 -18.40 -14.86 6.78
C TYR A 70 -19.01 -13.56 6.26
N ASN A 71 -19.92 -13.02 7.07
CA ASN A 71 -20.54 -11.72 6.81
C ASN A 71 -19.48 -10.59 6.92
N TRP A 72 -19.21 -9.91 5.81
CA TRP A 72 -18.20 -8.86 5.71
C TRP A 72 -18.42 -7.70 6.68
N ARG A 73 -19.68 -7.33 6.99
CA ARG A 73 -20.01 -6.28 7.97
C ARG A 73 -19.55 -6.68 9.36
N LYS A 74 -19.79 -7.96 9.74
CA LYS A 74 -19.35 -8.47 11.05
C LYS A 74 -17.84 -8.55 11.14
N VAL A 75 -17.17 -9.05 10.09
CA VAL A 75 -15.71 -9.12 10.02
C VAL A 75 -15.10 -7.73 10.10
N ALA A 76 -15.64 -6.75 9.35
CA ALA A 76 -15.20 -5.36 9.41
C ALA A 76 -15.33 -4.78 10.83
N ALA A 77 -16.49 -4.97 11.46
CA ALA A 77 -16.72 -4.46 12.81
C ALA A 77 -15.74 -5.07 13.83
N LEU A 78 -15.48 -6.38 13.76
CA LEU A 78 -14.49 -7.05 14.62
C LEU A 78 -13.08 -6.54 14.37
N ALA A 79 -12.67 -6.42 13.10
CA ALA A 79 -11.35 -5.92 12.73
C ALA A 79 -11.13 -4.47 13.19
N LEU A 80 -12.10 -3.59 12.95
CA LEU A 80 -12.03 -2.19 13.39
C LEU A 80 -12.02 -2.07 14.92
N SER A 81 -12.79 -2.90 15.61
CA SER A 81 -12.74 -2.99 17.09
C SER A 81 -11.36 -3.44 17.57
N ALA A 82 -10.73 -4.41 16.88
CA ALA A 82 -9.37 -4.85 17.19
C ALA A 82 -8.35 -3.73 16.95
N ILE A 83 -8.50 -2.92 15.88
CA ILE A 83 -7.68 -1.72 15.65
C ILE A 83 -7.83 -0.75 16.81
N ILE A 84 -9.06 -0.40 17.20
CA ILE A 84 -9.33 0.56 18.26
C ILE A 84 -8.75 0.07 19.59
N ILE A 85 -9.07 -1.15 19.99
CA ILE A 85 -8.65 -1.73 21.28
C ILE A 85 -7.12 -1.90 21.31
N GLY A 86 -6.53 -2.46 20.25
CA GLY A 86 -5.09 -2.68 20.19
C GLY A 86 -4.28 -1.38 20.23
N ASN A 87 -4.76 -0.31 19.57
CA ASN A 87 -4.11 0.99 19.64
C ASN A 87 -4.34 1.68 21.00
N ILE A 88 -5.53 1.54 21.64
CA ILE A 88 -5.74 2.01 23.01
C ILE A 88 -4.78 1.32 23.97
N ILE A 89 -4.67 -0.02 23.92
CA ILE A 89 -3.76 -0.76 24.79
C ILE A 89 -2.32 -0.32 24.56
N SER A 90 -1.93 -0.10 23.30
CA SER A 90 -0.58 0.37 22.94
C SER A 90 -0.22 1.73 23.55
N CYS A 91 -1.20 2.60 23.85
CA CYS A 91 -0.96 3.87 24.53
C CYS A 91 -0.47 3.71 25.98
N TYR A 92 -0.73 2.56 26.62
CA TYR A 92 -0.43 2.31 28.02
C TYR A 92 0.70 1.29 28.22
N VAL A 93 1.27 0.75 27.16
CA VAL A 93 2.30 -0.28 27.22
C VAL A 93 3.63 0.29 26.80
N SER A 94 4.62 0.24 27.71
CA SER A 94 5.98 0.68 27.47
C SER A 94 7.01 -0.45 27.45
N ASP A 95 6.58 -1.70 27.74
CA ASP A 95 7.46 -2.88 27.68
C ASP A 95 7.54 -3.41 26.24
N PHE A 96 8.79 -3.72 25.82
CA PHE A 96 9.09 -4.18 24.47
C PHE A 96 8.33 -5.46 24.09
N ASN A 97 8.38 -6.50 24.95
CA ASN A 97 7.79 -7.80 24.62
C ASN A 97 6.26 -7.71 24.53
N SER A 98 5.66 -7.01 25.48
CA SER A 98 4.21 -6.77 25.50
C SER A 98 3.77 -5.97 24.28
N LEU A 99 4.48 -4.89 23.95
CA LEU A 99 4.15 -4.07 22.78
C LEU A 99 4.32 -4.85 21.47
N LEU A 100 5.37 -5.66 21.35
CA LEU A 100 5.61 -6.51 20.17
C LEU A 100 4.44 -7.48 19.94
N VAL A 101 3.97 -8.17 20.98
CA VAL A 101 2.81 -9.07 20.88
C VAL A 101 1.54 -8.31 20.55
N ILE A 102 1.28 -7.18 21.21
CA ILE A 102 0.09 -6.35 20.96
C ILE A 102 0.09 -5.84 19.52
N ARG A 103 1.23 -5.36 19.01
CA ARG A 103 1.32 -4.86 17.63
C ARG A 103 1.12 -5.98 16.61
N PHE A 104 1.72 -7.18 16.84
CA PHE A 104 1.46 -8.35 16.00
C PHE A 104 -0.03 -8.71 15.97
N LEU A 105 -0.69 -8.80 17.14
CA LEU A 105 -2.11 -9.13 17.20
C LEU A 105 -2.99 -8.03 16.61
N THR A 106 -2.66 -6.75 16.80
CA THR A 106 -3.38 -5.62 16.19
C THR A 106 -3.21 -5.65 14.67
N GLY A 107 -2.02 -5.99 14.17
CA GLY A 107 -1.76 -6.23 12.76
C GLY A 107 -2.59 -7.38 12.20
N LEU A 108 -2.58 -8.53 12.89
CA LEU A 108 -3.25 -9.75 12.46
C LEU A 108 -4.79 -9.62 12.48
N LEU A 109 -5.35 -9.24 13.62
CA LEU A 109 -6.80 -9.25 13.84
C LEU A 109 -7.48 -7.96 13.37
N GLY A 110 -6.74 -6.85 13.40
CA GLY A 110 -7.25 -5.51 13.08
C GLY A 110 -6.82 -5.03 11.69
N HIS A 111 -5.63 -4.43 11.62
CA HIS A 111 -5.15 -3.73 10.43
C HIS A 111 -5.13 -4.61 9.19
N GLY A 112 -4.57 -5.81 9.26
CA GLY A 112 -4.49 -6.72 8.11
C GLY A 112 -5.86 -7.21 7.65
N THR A 113 -6.74 -7.59 8.61
CA THR A 113 -8.10 -8.04 8.29
C THR A 113 -8.92 -6.92 7.64
N ALA A 114 -8.86 -5.69 8.18
CA ALA A 114 -9.57 -4.54 7.63
C ALA A 114 -9.07 -4.19 6.22
N PHE A 115 -7.75 -4.20 6.00
CA PHE A 115 -7.16 -3.92 4.69
C PHE A 115 -7.53 -4.99 3.66
N ALA A 116 -7.36 -6.27 4.01
CA ALA A 116 -7.71 -7.39 3.13
C ALA A 116 -9.20 -7.37 2.75
N LEU A 117 -10.08 -7.08 3.71
CA LEU A 117 -11.51 -6.97 3.46
C LEU A 117 -11.86 -5.77 2.59
N GLY A 118 -11.25 -4.60 2.83
CA GLY A 118 -11.44 -3.41 1.99
C GLY A 118 -11.06 -3.68 0.54
N VAL A 119 -9.92 -4.34 0.31
CA VAL A 119 -9.46 -4.74 -1.02
C VAL A 119 -10.41 -5.76 -1.67
N ALA A 120 -10.83 -6.79 -0.93
CA ALA A 120 -11.78 -7.78 -1.44
C ALA A 120 -13.12 -7.14 -1.82
N ALA A 121 -13.63 -6.21 -0.99
CA ALA A 121 -14.88 -5.51 -1.24
C ALA A 121 -14.81 -4.62 -2.48
N ILE A 122 -13.70 -3.91 -2.69
CA ILE A 122 -13.48 -3.11 -3.92
C ILE A 122 -13.36 -4.01 -5.14
N GLY A 123 -12.64 -5.13 -5.02
CA GLY A 123 -12.50 -6.12 -6.10
C GLY A 123 -13.83 -6.71 -6.58
N ALA A 124 -14.82 -6.80 -5.68
CA ALA A 124 -16.17 -7.31 -5.98
C ALA A 124 -17.11 -6.27 -6.63
N THR A 125 -16.66 -5.03 -6.85
CA THR A 125 -17.48 -3.96 -7.45
C THR A 125 -17.54 -4.06 -8.97
N SER A 126 -18.50 -3.35 -9.58
CA SER A 126 -18.69 -3.35 -11.04
C SER A 126 -17.52 -2.72 -11.82
N GLN A 127 -16.74 -1.82 -11.20
CA GLN A 127 -15.62 -1.11 -11.83
C GLN A 127 -14.38 -1.15 -10.92
N PRO A 128 -13.74 -2.32 -10.74
CA PRO A 128 -12.66 -2.50 -9.77
C PRO A 128 -11.46 -1.59 -10.04
N ASP A 129 -10.99 -1.43 -11.29
CA ASP A 129 -9.85 -0.54 -11.63
C ASP A 129 -10.09 0.89 -11.15
N LYS A 130 -11.28 1.42 -11.44
CA LYS A 130 -11.67 2.77 -11.05
C LYS A 130 -11.75 2.93 -9.53
N ASN A 131 -12.35 1.95 -8.87
CA ASN A 131 -12.58 1.99 -7.43
C ASN A 131 -11.28 1.74 -6.65
N PHE A 132 -10.35 0.93 -7.17
CA PHE A 132 -8.99 0.84 -6.64
C PHE A 132 -8.23 2.15 -6.84
N GLY A 133 -8.43 2.88 -7.95
CA GLY A 133 -7.88 4.20 -8.14
C GLY A 133 -8.31 5.18 -7.03
N TYR A 134 -9.60 5.20 -6.68
CA TYR A 134 -10.09 6.02 -5.57
C TYR A 134 -9.56 5.55 -4.22
N SER A 135 -9.43 4.23 -4.02
CA SER A 135 -8.87 3.66 -2.78
C SER A 135 -7.42 4.08 -2.59
N VAL A 136 -6.59 3.93 -3.61
CA VAL A 136 -5.17 4.33 -3.55
C VAL A 136 -5.04 5.86 -3.38
N ALA A 137 -5.86 6.66 -4.07
CA ALA A 137 -5.88 8.12 -3.88
C ALA A 137 -6.20 8.49 -2.42
N SER A 138 -7.18 7.81 -1.81
CA SER A 138 -7.55 8.02 -0.40
C SER A 138 -6.41 7.62 0.54
N GLN A 139 -5.68 6.54 0.25
CA GLN A 139 -4.51 6.13 1.01
C GLN A 139 -3.37 7.14 0.90
N VAL A 140 -3.12 7.70 -0.29
CA VAL A 140 -2.11 8.76 -0.51
C VAL A 140 -2.47 10.02 0.28
N ILE A 141 -3.75 10.45 0.25
CA ILE A 141 -4.22 11.59 1.06
C ILE A 141 -3.99 11.30 2.54
N MET A 142 -4.42 10.14 3.00
CA MET A 142 -4.23 9.71 4.39
C MET A 142 -2.75 9.70 4.79
N GLY A 143 -1.87 9.13 3.95
CA GLY A 143 -0.43 9.12 4.18
C GLY A 143 0.18 10.51 4.27
N SER A 144 -0.23 11.42 3.39
CA SER A 144 0.22 12.82 3.42
C SER A 144 -0.24 13.55 4.67
N LEU A 145 -1.51 13.36 5.08
CA LEU A 145 -2.03 13.93 6.34
C LEU A 145 -1.31 13.34 7.55
N THR A 146 -1.02 12.05 7.52
CA THR A 146 -0.24 11.36 8.57
C THR A 146 1.14 12.01 8.73
N ALA A 147 1.85 12.21 7.62
CA ALA A 147 3.17 12.84 7.63
C ALA A 147 3.13 14.29 8.18
N LEU A 148 2.04 15.00 7.94
CA LEU A 148 1.88 16.38 8.40
C LEU A 148 1.53 16.46 9.90
N PHE A 149 0.65 15.61 10.41
CA PHE A 149 0.05 15.77 11.73
C PHE A 149 0.66 14.87 12.81
N ILE A 150 1.16 13.68 12.47
CA ILE A 150 1.66 12.73 13.47
C ILE A 150 2.87 13.24 14.24
N PRO A 151 3.90 13.86 13.62
CA PRO A 151 5.04 14.38 14.37
C PRO A 151 4.62 15.40 15.44
N GLN A 152 3.66 16.26 15.11
CA GLN A 152 3.12 17.26 16.04
C GLN A 152 2.27 16.61 17.14
N ALA A 153 1.49 15.57 16.80
CA ALA A 153 0.70 14.84 17.78
C ALA A 153 1.60 14.11 18.78
N ILE A 154 2.69 13.49 18.32
CA ILE A 154 3.68 12.86 19.20
C ILE A 154 4.34 13.92 20.10
N ALA A 155 4.78 15.03 19.56
CA ALA A 155 5.42 16.10 20.33
C ALA A 155 4.51 16.67 21.43
N ASN A 156 3.19 16.71 21.21
CA ASN A 156 2.23 17.28 22.19
C ASN A 156 1.62 16.23 23.14
N TYR A 157 1.48 14.98 22.71
CA TYR A 157 0.74 13.95 23.44
C TYR A 157 1.53 12.65 23.63
N GLY A 158 2.82 12.62 23.28
CA GLY A 158 3.67 11.44 23.41
C GLY A 158 3.11 10.20 22.69
N ILE A 159 3.15 9.06 23.35
CA ILE A 159 2.65 7.77 22.82
C ILE A 159 1.17 7.86 22.41
N ALA A 160 0.34 8.57 23.15
CA ALA A 160 -1.07 8.74 22.78
C ALA A 160 -1.22 9.47 21.45
N GLY A 161 -0.39 10.47 21.15
CA GLY A 161 -0.35 11.16 19.86
C GLY A 161 0.04 10.24 18.71
N MET A 162 0.83 9.21 18.99
CA MET A 162 1.24 8.22 18.00
C MET A 162 0.05 7.33 17.55
N PHE A 163 -0.80 6.88 18.47
CA PHE A 163 -1.86 5.90 18.19
C PHE A 163 -3.27 6.50 18.04
N ALA A 164 -3.53 7.68 18.60
CA ALA A 164 -4.86 8.31 18.58
C ALA A 164 -5.44 8.50 17.16
N PRO A 165 -4.67 8.88 16.13
CA PRO A 165 -5.20 9.00 14.78
C PRO A 165 -5.70 7.67 14.20
N ALA A 166 -5.04 6.55 14.52
CA ALA A 166 -5.50 5.22 14.11
C ALA A 166 -6.82 4.83 14.81
N ILE A 167 -6.96 5.18 16.09
CA ILE A 167 -8.19 4.97 16.86
C ILE A 167 -9.33 5.78 16.23
N LEU A 168 -9.10 7.06 15.96
CA LEU A 168 -10.10 7.95 15.35
C LEU A 168 -10.56 7.42 13.99
N LEU A 169 -9.61 7.04 13.13
CA LEU A 169 -9.92 6.48 11.80
C LEU A 169 -10.71 5.17 11.93
N GLY A 170 -10.33 4.31 12.88
CA GLY A 170 -11.05 3.07 13.19
C GLY A 170 -12.50 3.33 13.61
N ILE A 171 -12.73 4.33 14.48
CA ILE A 171 -14.06 4.74 14.92
C ILE A 171 -14.89 5.26 13.73
N ILE A 172 -14.31 6.16 12.92
CA ILE A 172 -15.00 6.68 11.72
C ILE A 172 -15.40 5.53 10.80
N ALA A 173 -14.47 4.63 10.48
CA ALA A 173 -14.72 3.50 9.60
C ALA A 173 -15.81 2.56 10.16
N LEU A 174 -15.90 2.41 11.48
CA LEU A 174 -16.88 1.56 12.14
C LEU A 174 -18.33 2.00 11.84
N PHE A 175 -18.60 3.30 11.77
CA PHE A 175 -19.92 3.82 11.39
C PHE A 175 -20.33 3.46 9.96
N PHE A 176 -19.36 3.17 9.09
CA PHE A 176 -19.62 2.82 7.70
C PHE A 176 -19.76 1.32 7.44
N THR A 177 -19.50 0.47 8.43
CA THR A 177 -19.58 -1.01 8.27
C THR A 177 -20.96 -1.49 7.79
N SER A 178 -22.04 -0.83 8.20
CA SER A 178 -23.41 -1.14 7.78
C SER A 178 -23.65 -0.91 6.28
N LYS A 179 -22.83 -0.08 5.64
CA LYS A 179 -22.90 0.23 4.21
C LYS A 179 -22.11 -0.75 3.33
N LEU A 180 -21.23 -1.55 3.93
CA LEU A 180 -20.47 -2.57 3.21
C LEU A 180 -21.41 -3.66 2.67
N ALA A 181 -21.04 -4.31 1.57
CA ALA A 181 -21.71 -5.52 1.11
C ALA A 181 -21.68 -6.61 2.19
N VAL A 182 -22.63 -7.52 2.16
CA VAL A 182 -22.70 -8.62 3.17
C VAL A 182 -21.67 -9.71 2.84
N SER A 183 -21.44 -9.95 1.56
CA SER A 183 -20.48 -10.91 1.02
C SER A 183 -20.15 -10.52 -0.41
N ALA A 184 -19.14 -11.13 -1.01
CA ALA A 184 -18.97 -11.05 -2.45
C ALA A 184 -20.29 -11.46 -3.13
N GLN A 185 -20.76 -10.66 -4.09
CA GLN A 185 -21.82 -11.11 -5.00
C GLN A 185 -21.20 -12.17 -5.90
N ILE A 186 -21.10 -13.39 -5.39
CA ILE A 186 -20.78 -14.54 -6.23
C ILE A 186 -21.92 -14.61 -7.22
N ASN A 187 -21.66 -14.19 -8.45
CA ASN A 187 -22.54 -14.54 -9.55
C ASN A 187 -22.61 -16.05 -9.56
N ASN A 188 -23.72 -16.62 -9.09
CA ASN A 188 -24.01 -18.06 -9.15
C ASN A 188 -24.11 -18.60 -10.59
N ALA A 189 -23.76 -17.78 -11.56
CA ALA A 189 -23.58 -18.16 -12.94
C ALA A 189 -22.20 -18.80 -13.10
N LYS A 190 -22.16 -20.11 -12.94
CA LYS A 190 -21.08 -21.03 -13.28
C LYS A 190 -19.89 -21.03 -12.30
N THR A 191 -19.91 -21.96 -11.38
CA THR A 191 -18.71 -22.68 -10.98
C THR A 191 -18.08 -23.28 -12.24
N SER A 192 -17.32 -22.48 -12.96
CA SER A 192 -16.50 -22.97 -14.07
C SER A 192 -15.42 -23.84 -13.45
N THR A 193 -15.60 -25.16 -13.59
CA THR A 193 -14.60 -26.17 -13.23
C THR A 193 -13.38 -26.14 -14.16
N ASN A 194 -13.23 -25.10 -14.95
CA ASN A 194 -12.14 -24.97 -15.91
C ASN A 194 -10.89 -24.49 -15.15
N SER A 195 -9.93 -25.38 -14.94
CA SER A 195 -8.68 -25.15 -14.20
C SER A 195 -7.88 -23.92 -14.66
N LYS A 196 -8.06 -23.48 -15.91
CA LYS A 196 -7.42 -22.27 -16.44
C LYS A 196 -7.86 -20.99 -15.72
N PHE A 197 -9.11 -20.89 -15.28
CA PHE A 197 -9.64 -19.70 -14.58
C PHE A 197 -9.18 -19.59 -13.12
N LEU A 198 -8.77 -20.71 -12.51
CA LEU A 198 -8.19 -20.70 -11.15
C LEU A 198 -6.73 -20.23 -11.13
N VAL A 199 -6.00 -20.40 -12.23
CA VAL A 199 -4.57 -20.09 -12.31
C VAL A 199 -4.30 -18.60 -12.57
N LEU A 200 -5.20 -17.91 -13.30
CA LEU A 200 -5.00 -16.51 -13.69
C LEU A 200 -4.88 -15.54 -12.50
N PRO A 201 -5.77 -15.57 -11.49
CA PRO A 201 -5.59 -14.71 -10.32
C PRO A 201 -4.26 -14.94 -9.60
N ILE A 202 -3.84 -16.22 -9.49
CA ILE A 202 -2.56 -16.59 -8.86
C ILE A 202 -1.38 -16.00 -9.63
N ILE A 203 -1.41 -16.08 -10.96
CA ILE A 203 -0.37 -15.46 -11.79
C ILE A 203 -0.37 -13.94 -11.62
N GLY A 204 -1.53 -13.31 -11.55
CA GLY A 204 -1.64 -11.88 -11.26
C GLY A 204 -1.03 -11.50 -9.91
N LEU A 205 -1.27 -12.30 -8.87
CA LEU A 205 -0.68 -12.13 -7.53
C LEU A 205 0.84 -12.31 -7.57
N ILE A 206 1.37 -13.30 -8.31
CA ILE A 206 2.81 -13.50 -8.49
C ILE A 206 3.44 -12.30 -9.20
N ILE A 207 2.81 -11.80 -10.27
CA ILE A 207 3.27 -10.60 -10.98
C ILE A 207 3.33 -9.41 -10.01
N MET A 208 2.33 -9.26 -9.14
CA MET A 208 2.31 -8.21 -8.13
C MET A 208 3.42 -8.36 -7.10
N VAL A 209 3.70 -9.58 -6.61
CA VAL A 209 4.85 -9.85 -5.73
C VAL A 209 6.15 -9.42 -6.39
N ILE A 210 6.39 -9.85 -7.63
CA ILE A 210 7.62 -9.54 -8.37
C ILE A 210 7.74 -8.03 -8.58
N TRP A 211 6.67 -7.35 -8.95
CA TRP A 211 6.67 -5.90 -9.08
C TRP A 211 7.03 -5.20 -7.78
N GLN A 212 6.43 -5.59 -6.67
CA GLN A 212 6.68 -4.99 -5.36
C GLN A 212 8.07 -5.31 -4.81
N MET A 213 8.70 -6.41 -5.22
CA MET A 213 10.11 -6.71 -4.92
C MET A 213 11.07 -5.64 -5.47
N GLY A 214 10.68 -4.94 -6.53
CA GLY A 214 11.47 -3.83 -7.09
C GLY A 214 11.07 -2.47 -6.52
N VAL A 215 9.78 -2.19 -6.50
CA VAL A 215 9.24 -0.87 -6.15
C VAL A 215 9.47 -0.51 -4.69
N GLY A 216 9.17 -1.43 -3.76
CA GLY A 216 9.28 -1.18 -2.34
C GLY A 216 10.71 -0.86 -1.90
N PRO A 217 11.69 -1.72 -2.19
CA PRO A 217 13.08 -1.45 -1.86
C PRO A 217 13.65 -0.18 -2.51
N PHE A 218 13.30 0.11 -3.77
CA PHE A 218 13.73 1.37 -4.39
C PHE A 218 13.21 2.58 -3.62
N PHE A 219 11.92 2.61 -3.31
CA PHE A 219 11.31 3.69 -2.55
C PHE A 219 11.95 3.88 -1.18
N ASN A 220 12.18 2.79 -0.45
CA ASN A 220 12.76 2.84 0.89
C ASN A 220 14.24 3.29 0.89
N ASN A 221 14.95 3.14 -0.22
CA ASN A 221 16.32 3.60 -0.37
C ASN A 221 16.44 5.04 -0.90
N LEU A 222 15.34 5.73 -1.22
CA LEU A 222 15.40 7.12 -1.70
C LEU A 222 15.98 8.10 -0.67
N VAL A 223 15.70 7.90 0.64
CA VAL A 223 16.26 8.76 1.71
C VAL A 223 17.78 8.58 1.81
N PRO A 224 18.31 7.36 2.05
CA PRO A 224 19.76 7.15 2.07
C PRO A 224 20.45 7.64 0.81
N TYR A 225 19.81 7.43 -0.36
CA TYR A 225 20.34 7.87 -1.66
C TYR A 225 20.43 9.39 -1.74
N GLY A 226 19.35 10.10 -1.40
CA GLY A 226 19.35 11.55 -1.42
C GLY A 226 20.32 12.17 -0.41
N ILE A 227 20.47 11.58 0.78
CA ILE A 227 21.47 12.01 1.76
C ILE A 227 22.89 11.80 1.22
N SER A 228 23.18 10.65 0.62
CA SER A 228 24.50 10.35 0.05
C SER A 228 24.88 11.28 -1.11
N MET A 229 23.91 11.87 -1.77
CA MET A 229 24.08 12.84 -2.86
C MET A 229 24.04 14.30 -2.37
N ASN A 230 23.94 14.55 -1.07
CA ASN A 230 23.78 15.89 -0.50
C ASN A 230 22.61 16.67 -1.16
N ILE A 231 21.46 15.99 -1.33
CA ILE A 231 20.27 16.61 -1.95
C ILE A 231 19.66 17.60 -0.95
N GLU A 232 20.04 18.86 -1.08
CA GLU A 232 19.47 19.98 -0.36
C GLU A 232 19.52 21.26 -1.19
N ALA A 233 18.62 22.18 -0.92
CA ALA A 233 18.61 23.51 -1.53
C ALA A 233 17.92 24.52 -0.62
N GLU A 234 18.29 25.79 -0.78
CA GLU A 234 17.55 26.91 -0.22
C GLU A 234 16.82 27.62 -1.34
N ILE A 235 15.51 27.72 -1.21
CA ILE A 235 14.64 28.36 -2.21
C ILE A 235 14.02 29.61 -1.60
N ASN A 236 14.19 30.75 -2.25
CA ASN A 236 13.56 31.98 -1.84
C ASN A 236 12.15 32.08 -2.43
N VAL A 237 11.15 32.03 -1.56
CA VAL A 237 9.74 32.16 -1.89
C VAL A 237 9.15 33.36 -1.12
N PHE A 238 8.73 34.41 -1.82
CA PHE A 238 8.10 35.60 -1.22
C PHE A 238 8.82 36.18 0.02
N LYS A 239 10.09 36.46 -0.03
CA LYS A 239 10.92 36.99 1.09
C LYS A 239 11.29 35.97 2.19
N ASN A 240 10.84 34.71 2.08
CA ASN A 240 11.22 33.65 3.00
C ASN A 240 12.17 32.68 2.32
N THR A 241 13.25 32.29 3.00
CA THR A 241 14.10 31.19 2.54
C THR A 241 13.55 29.89 3.10
N ILE A 242 13.20 28.97 2.21
CA ILE A 242 12.72 27.63 2.55
C ILE A 242 13.85 26.65 2.26
N LYS A 243 14.27 25.89 3.28
CA LYS A 243 15.20 24.79 3.10
C LYS A 243 14.42 23.58 2.54
N VAL A 244 14.87 23.08 1.40
CA VAL A 244 14.34 21.88 0.77
C VAL A 244 15.38 20.78 0.90
N ASP A 245 15.04 19.75 1.63
CA ASP A 245 15.83 18.56 1.85
C ASP A 245 15.13 17.30 1.29
N VAL A 246 15.77 16.17 1.42
CA VAL A 246 15.24 14.87 0.94
C VAL A 246 13.87 14.57 1.56
N PHE A 247 13.66 14.87 2.83
CA PHE A 247 12.40 14.60 3.53
C PHE A 247 11.27 15.48 2.99
N THR A 248 11.56 16.76 2.79
CA THR A 248 10.63 17.71 2.16
C THR A 248 10.24 17.27 0.75
N ILE A 249 11.23 16.82 -0.04
CA ILE A 249 10.98 16.31 -1.40
C ILE A 249 10.10 15.07 -1.35
N LEU A 250 10.37 14.12 -0.46
CA LEU A 250 9.57 12.90 -0.34
C LEU A 250 8.14 13.19 0.10
N PHE A 251 7.95 14.09 1.08
CA PHE A 251 6.63 14.52 1.51
C PHE A 251 5.83 15.13 0.34
N LEU A 252 6.41 16.12 -0.34
CA LEU A 252 5.75 16.79 -1.47
C LEU A 252 5.50 15.83 -2.63
N SER A 253 6.45 14.95 -2.95
CA SER A 253 6.29 13.97 -4.03
C SER A 253 5.20 12.95 -3.72
N THR A 254 5.07 12.53 -2.46
CA THR A 254 3.98 11.64 -2.04
C THR A 254 2.63 12.34 -2.19
N ALA A 255 2.51 13.58 -1.73
CA ALA A 255 1.27 14.35 -1.90
C ALA A 255 0.91 14.56 -3.38
N LEU A 256 1.87 14.94 -4.22
CA LEU A 256 1.68 15.16 -5.66
C LEU A 256 1.40 13.85 -6.41
N SER A 257 1.87 12.71 -5.92
CA SER A 257 1.63 11.41 -6.55
C SER A 257 0.16 10.99 -6.58
N ILE A 258 -0.73 11.70 -5.88
CA ILE A 258 -2.19 11.53 -5.96
C ILE A 258 -2.72 11.64 -7.39
N ILE A 259 -2.00 12.36 -8.25
CA ILE A 259 -2.33 12.47 -9.68
C ILE A 259 -2.33 11.08 -10.33
N GLY A 260 -1.44 10.17 -9.90
CA GLY A 260 -1.36 8.80 -10.41
C GLY A 260 -2.67 8.02 -10.27
N PRO A 261 -3.14 7.73 -9.06
CA PRO A 261 -4.35 6.92 -8.86
C PRO A 261 -5.63 7.62 -9.32
N LEU A 262 -5.71 8.96 -9.27
CA LEU A 262 -6.83 9.71 -9.83
C LEU A 262 -6.86 9.60 -11.36
N SER A 263 -5.70 9.68 -12.02
CA SER A 263 -5.58 9.45 -13.47
C SER A 263 -5.95 8.02 -13.82
N ALA A 264 -5.50 7.02 -13.04
CA ALA A 264 -5.90 5.64 -13.23
C ALA A 264 -7.42 5.48 -13.16
N SER A 265 -8.05 6.06 -12.15
CA SER A 265 -9.50 6.05 -11.97
C SER A 265 -10.26 6.71 -13.14
N ALA A 266 -9.76 7.85 -13.62
CA ALA A 266 -10.38 8.60 -14.71
C ALA A 266 -10.20 7.91 -16.09
N LEU A 267 -9.12 7.17 -16.25
CA LEU A 267 -8.76 6.53 -17.51
C LEU A 267 -9.14 5.04 -17.57
N ALA A 268 -9.56 4.42 -16.46
CA ALA A 268 -9.84 2.99 -16.36
C ALA A 268 -10.77 2.44 -17.45
N SER A 269 -11.80 3.23 -17.85
CA SER A 269 -12.74 2.86 -18.91
C SER A 269 -12.37 3.40 -20.30
N LYS A 270 -11.28 4.19 -20.43
CA LYS A 270 -10.94 4.93 -21.66
C LYS A 270 -9.70 4.38 -22.35
N ILE A 271 -8.81 3.73 -21.62
CA ILE A 271 -7.56 3.20 -22.14
C ILE A 271 -7.48 1.69 -21.98
N ASN A 272 -6.70 1.07 -22.85
CA ASN A 272 -6.42 -0.35 -22.73
C ASN A 272 -5.58 -0.64 -21.47
N ARG A 273 -6.10 -1.49 -20.58
CA ARG A 273 -5.43 -1.86 -19.31
C ARG A 273 -3.99 -2.34 -19.52
N SER A 274 -3.75 -3.15 -20.55
CA SER A 274 -2.41 -3.68 -20.84
C SER A 274 -1.45 -2.58 -21.23
N VAL A 275 -1.90 -1.60 -22.02
CA VAL A 275 -1.11 -0.43 -22.40
C VAL A 275 -0.78 0.40 -21.14
N ALA A 276 -1.77 0.64 -20.28
CA ALA A 276 -1.57 1.38 -19.04
C ALA A 276 -0.50 0.73 -18.15
N ILE A 277 -0.62 -0.59 -17.92
CA ILE A 277 0.32 -1.35 -17.10
C ILE A 277 1.73 -1.33 -17.70
N CYS A 278 1.87 -1.70 -18.98
CA CYS A 278 3.18 -1.77 -19.62
C CYS A 278 3.89 -0.41 -19.68
N CYS A 279 3.17 0.65 -20.04
CA CYS A 279 3.73 2.00 -20.09
C CYS A 279 4.20 2.47 -18.70
N ALA A 280 3.37 2.27 -17.66
CA ALA A 280 3.73 2.70 -16.32
C ALA A 280 4.92 1.91 -15.74
N LEU A 281 4.98 0.59 -15.98
CA LEU A 281 6.14 -0.23 -15.58
C LEU A 281 7.41 0.18 -16.34
N ALA A 282 7.32 0.46 -17.65
CA ALA A 282 8.44 0.96 -18.43
C ALA A 282 8.94 2.32 -17.91
N VAL A 283 8.04 3.24 -17.59
CA VAL A 283 8.37 4.53 -16.98
C VAL A 283 9.11 4.33 -15.66
N GLN A 284 8.65 3.43 -14.78
CA GLN A 284 9.34 3.13 -13.53
C GLN A 284 10.76 2.63 -13.76
N VAL A 285 10.95 1.69 -14.69
CA VAL A 285 12.29 1.15 -15.05
C VAL A 285 13.20 2.27 -15.53
N ILE A 286 12.73 3.10 -16.45
CA ILE A 286 13.51 4.23 -17.01
C ILE A 286 13.90 5.20 -15.90
N ILE A 287 12.98 5.56 -15.02
CA ILE A 287 13.24 6.48 -13.92
C ILE A 287 14.28 5.89 -12.96
N ILE A 288 14.13 4.63 -12.53
CA ILE A 288 15.10 3.98 -11.64
C ILE A 288 16.49 3.98 -12.24
N LEU A 289 16.62 3.61 -13.53
CA LEU A 289 17.89 3.59 -14.25
C LEU A 289 18.47 5.00 -14.46
N SER A 290 17.66 6.05 -14.39
CA SER A 290 18.13 7.42 -14.49
C SER A 290 18.77 7.96 -13.21
N PHE A 291 18.66 7.24 -12.07
CA PHE A 291 19.33 7.58 -10.82
C PHE A 291 20.80 7.17 -10.86
N GLN A 292 21.59 7.85 -11.68
CA GLN A 292 23.03 7.62 -11.83
C GLN A 292 23.75 8.95 -11.99
N GLY A 293 25.00 9.00 -11.52
CA GLY A 293 25.81 10.20 -11.58
C GLY A 293 25.37 11.29 -10.61
N GLU A 294 25.82 12.51 -10.85
CA GLU A 294 25.41 13.69 -10.07
C GLU A 294 23.99 14.11 -10.45
N ILE A 295 23.15 14.26 -9.47
CA ILE A 295 21.74 14.65 -9.64
C ILE A 295 21.50 15.92 -8.84
N THR A 296 20.96 16.95 -9.49
CA THR A 296 20.52 18.17 -8.80
C THR A 296 19.29 17.88 -7.93
N TRP A 297 19.05 18.71 -6.89
CA TRP A 297 17.88 18.59 -6.05
C TRP A 297 16.56 18.58 -6.86
N LEU A 298 16.43 19.42 -7.89
CA LEU A 298 15.27 19.46 -8.77
C LEU A 298 15.15 18.18 -9.61
N GLY A 299 16.29 17.71 -10.13
CA GLY A 299 16.35 16.45 -10.87
C GLY A 299 15.96 15.25 -10.02
N PHE A 300 16.36 15.22 -8.75
CA PHE A 300 15.94 14.23 -7.78
C PHE A 300 14.43 14.33 -7.50
N ALA A 301 13.93 15.52 -7.19
CA ALA A 301 12.52 15.76 -6.91
C ALA A 301 11.61 15.31 -8.06
N LEU A 302 11.93 15.68 -9.30
CA LEU A 302 11.16 15.29 -10.49
C LEU A 302 11.15 13.77 -10.67
N ARG A 303 12.28 13.08 -10.51
CA ARG A 303 12.36 11.62 -10.61
C ARG A 303 11.49 10.93 -9.55
N VAL A 304 11.54 11.41 -8.30
CA VAL A 304 10.76 10.85 -7.20
C VAL A 304 9.26 11.07 -7.43
N ILE A 305 8.85 12.26 -7.86
CA ILE A 305 7.45 12.55 -8.19
C ILE A 305 6.95 11.63 -9.30
N LEU A 306 7.70 11.52 -10.39
CA LEU A 306 7.32 10.69 -11.54
C LEU A 306 7.27 9.20 -11.17
N PHE A 307 8.25 8.71 -10.40
CA PHE A 307 8.27 7.34 -9.91
C PHE A 307 7.04 7.00 -9.07
N GLN A 308 6.76 7.82 -8.05
CA GLN A 308 5.60 7.60 -7.17
C GLN A 308 4.27 7.75 -7.93
N THR A 309 4.20 8.71 -8.87
CA THR A 309 3.01 8.87 -9.73
C THR A 309 2.78 7.63 -10.58
N ALA A 310 3.82 7.09 -11.23
CA ALA A 310 3.73 5.86 -12.01
C ALA A 310 3.39 4.64 -11.13
N TRP A 311 3.95 4.55 -9.93
CA TRP A 311 3.62 3.50 -8.96
C TRP A 311 2.14 3.54 -8.59
N ASN A 312 1.65 4.69 -8.17
CA ASN A 312 0.26 4.88 -7.75
C ASN A 312 -0.74 4.82 -8.93
N PHE A 313 -0.25 5.02 -10.17
CA PHE A 313 -1.05 4.83 -11.39
C PHE A 313 -1.22 3.35 -11.76
N VAL A 314 -0.15 2.55 -11.72
CA VAL A 314 -0.21 1.15 -12.17
C VAL A 314 -0.87 0.24 -11.15
N GLY A 315 -0.76 0.54 -9.85
CA GLY A 315 -1.32 -0.27 -8.76
C GLY A 315 -2.80 -0.61 -8.94
N PRO A 316 -3.69 0.38 -9.15
CA PRO A 316 -5.11 0.15 -9.41
C PRO A 316 -5.40 -0.79 -10.58
N PHE A 317 -4.65 -0.69 -11.68
CA PHE A 317 -4.83 -1.56 -12.85
C PHE A 317 -4.39 -3.00 -12.58
N LEU A 318 -3.29 -3.22 -11.83
CA LEU A 318 -2.87 -4.56 -11.43
C LEU A 318 -3.84 -5.20 -10.44
N MET A 319 -4.32 -4.45 -9.46
CA MET A 319 -5.33 -4.91 -8.51
C MET A 319 -6.65 -5.23 -9.21
N GLY A 320 -7.10 -4.33 -10.10
CA GLY A 320 -8.31 -4.53 -10.89
C GLY A 320 -8.19 -5.69 -11.87
N LEU A 321 -7.00 -5.94 -12.44
CA LEU A 321 -6.75 -7.12 -13.25
C LEU A 321 -6.97 -8.39 -12.44
N ILE A 322 -6.36 -8.51 -11.26
CA ILE A 322 -6.51 -9.68 -10.38
C ILE A 322 -7.99 -9.89 -10.06
N ALA A 323 -8.68 -8.81 -9.65
CA ALA A 323 -10.11 -8.87 -9.35
C ALA A 323 -10.97 -9.28 -10.53
N SER A 324 -10.64 -8.80 -11.75
CA SER A 324 -11.44 -9.12 -12.96
C SER A 324 -11.29 -10.55 -13.46
N VAL A 325 -10.21 -11.25 -13.10
CA VAL A 325 -9.99 -12.66 -13.43
C VAL A 325 -10.30 -13.60 -12.25
N ASP A 326 -10.66 -13.05 -11.09
CA ASP A 326 -11.03 -13.79 -9.87
C ASP A 326 -12.54 -14.09 -9.87
N GLU A 327 -12.96 -15.08 -10.66
CA GLU A 327 -14.36 -15.50 -10.71
C GLU A 327 -14.89 -16.01 -9.36
N SER A 328 -14.01 -16.46 -8.47
CA SER A 328 -14.37 -16.96 -7.14
C SER A 328 -14.61 -15.83 -6.12
N GLY A 329 -14.05 -14.64 -6.36
CA GLY A 329 -14.03 -13.53 -5.41
C GLY A 329 -13.15 -13.78 -4.18
N ASN A 330 -12.37 -14.87 -4.16
CA ASN A 330 -11.60 -15.29 -3.00
C ASN A 330 -10.11 -14.92 -3.10
N HIS A 331 -9.59 -14.61 -4.29
CA HIS A 331 -8.16 -14.33 -4.47
C HIS A 331 -7.82 -12.86 -4.28
N SER A 332 -8.76 -11.95 -4.48
CA SER A 332 -8.55 -10.51 -4.31
C SER A 332 -8.15 -10.14 -2.88
N VAL A 333 -8.55 -10.93 -1.88
CA VAL A 333 -8.14 -10.77 -0.48
C VAL A 333 -6.65 -10.99 -0.25
N LEU A 334 -5.96 -11.68 -1.20
CA LEU A 334 -4.52 -11.94 -1.14
C LEU A 334 -3.67 -10.79 -1.70
N ILE A 335 -4.30 -9.77 -2.32
CA ILE A 335 -3.58 -8.63 -2.90
C ILE A 335 -2.68 -7.96 -1.86
N PRO A 336 -3.13 -7.61 -0.63
CA PRO A 336 -2.27 -7.02 0.38
C PRO A 336 -1.08 -7.90 0.78
N ALA A 337 -1.30 -9.23 0.89
CA ALA A 337 -0.20 -10.16 1.18
C ALA A 337 0.84 -10.16 0.06
N SER A 338 0.41 -10.09 -1.20
CA SER A 338 1.31 -10.02 -2.36
C SER A 338 2.09 -8.70 -2.39
N GLN A 339 1.46 -7.59 -2.03
CA GLN A 339 2.12 -6.28 -1.95
C GLN A 339 3.17 -6.27 -0.84
N LEU A 340 2.78 -6.55 0.40
CA LEU A 340 3.67 -6.51 1.56
C LEU A 340 4.73 -7.61 1.50
N GLY A 341 4.35 -8.82 1.07
CA GLY A 341 5.28 -9.94 0.89
C GLY A 341 6.33 -9.65 -0.18
N GLY A 342 5.94 -9.05 -1.31
CA GLY A 342 6.87 -8.62 -2.35
C GLY A 342 7.91 -7.63 -1.83
N ILE A 343 7.47 -6.59 -1.10
CA ILE A 343 8.36 -5.61 -0.47
C ILE A 343 9.35 -6.31 0.48
N ALA A 344 8.85 -7.19 1.36
CA ALA A 344 9.68 -7.90 2.32
C ALA A 344 10.74 -8.80 1.65
N ILE A 345 10.33 -9.58 0.63
CA ILE A 345 11.23 -10.43 -0.15
C ILE A 345 12.28 -9.57 -0.85
N GLY A 346 11.89 -8.47 -1.48
CA GLY A 346 12.80 -7.57 -2.17
C GLY A 346 13.88 -6.98 -1.26
N HIS A 347 13.52 -6.58 -0.03
CA HIS A 347 14.50 -6.13 0.97
C HIS A 347 15.43 -7.26 1.40
N GLY A 348 14.92 -8.46 1.61
CA GLY A 348 15.73 -9.63 1.96
C GLY A 348 16.76 -9.97 0.88
N VAL A 349 16.37 -9.90 -0.40
CA VAL A 349 17.28 -10.11 -1.53
C VAL A 349 18.36 -9.04 -1.57
N ILE A 350 17.99 -7.77 -1.43
CA ILE A 350 18.99 -6.67 -1.39
C ILE A 350 19.95 -6.86 -0.22
N ALA A 351 19.45 -7.14 0.97
CA ALA A 351 20.30 -7.35 2.15
C ALA A 351 21.27 -8.53 1.98
N SER A 352 20.89 -9.57 1.25
CA SER A 352 21.73 -10.76 1.03
C SER A 352 22.75 -10.59 -0.10
N LEU A 353 22.38 -9.83 -1.16
CA LEU A 353 23.21 -9.69 -2.37
C LEU A 353 24.13 -8.47 -2.35
N ILE A 354 23.76 -7.43 -1.61
CA ILE A 354 24.43 -6.14 -1.65
C ILE A 354 25.16 -5.90 -0.35
N GLN A 355 26.45 -6.23 -0.33
CA GLN A 355 27.35 -5.85 0.76
C GLN A 355 27.75 -4.38 0.57
N GLY A 356 27.38 -3.53 1.54
CA GLY A 356 27.67 -2.09 1.52
C GLY A 356 26.60 -1.26 0.77
N ASN A 357 26.77 0.07 0.81
CA ASN A 357 25.82 1.03 0.22
C ASN A 357 25.98 1.20 -1.31
N ASN A 358 26.02 0.09 -2.07
CA ASN A 358 26.10 0.19 -3.52
C ASN A 358 24.71 0.47 -4.13
N MET A 359 24.32 1.75 -4.15
CA MET A 359 23.02 2.19 -4.67
C MET A 359 22.82 1.85 -6.16
N GLY A 360 23.88 1.80 -6.94
CA GLY A 360 23.81 1.41 -8.37
C GLY A 360 23.30 -0.02 -8.53
N LEU A 361 23.81 -0.96 -7.74
CA LEU A 361 23.33 -2.35 -7.77
C LEU A 361 21.89 -2.48 -7.29
N ILE A 362 21.47 -1.70 -6.27
CA ILE A 362 20.07 -1.65 -5.83
C ILE A 362 19.18 -1.20 -6.99
N ASN A 363 19.56 -0.13 -7.68
CA ASN A 363 18.78 0.39 -8.81
C ASN A 363 18.67 -0.63 -9.94
N TYR A 364 19.77 -1.30 -10.31
CA TYR A 364 19.76 -2.35 -11.34
C TYR A 364 18.87 -3.54 -10.94
N TYR A 365 18.97 -4.00 -9.69
CA TYR A 365 18.10 -5.05 -9.18
C TYR A 365 16.62 -4.63 -9.27
N CYS A 366 16.27 -3.45 -8.75
CA CYS A 366 14.89 -2.97 -8.74
C CYS A 366 14.33 -2.82 -10.16
N ALA A 367 15.12 -2.25 -11.08
CA ALA A 367 14.74 -2.11 -12.48
C ALA A 367 14.55 -3.48 -13.16
N ALA A 368 15.45 -4.42 -12.92
CA ALA A 368 15.38 -5.77 -13.50
C ALA A 368 14.13 -6.53 -13.04
N VAL A 369 13.78 -6.43 -11.76
CA VAL A 369 12.61 -7.12 -11.19
C VAL A 369 11.31 -6.49 -11.70
N ILE A 370 11.24 -5.17 -11.80
CA ILE A 370 10.07 -4.48 -12.39
C ILE A 370 9.94 -4.83 -13.89
N PHE A 371 11.05 -4.89 -14.62
CA PHE A 371 11.06 -5.34 -16.02
C PHE A 371 10.58 -6.78 -16.14
N LEU A 372 11.04 -7.69 -15.26
CA LEU A 372 10.57 -9.07 -15.20
C LEU A 372 9.06 -9.15 -14.97
N SER A 373 8.52 -8.31 -14.07
CA SER A 373 7.07 -8.21 -13.85
C SER A 373 6.34 -7.81 -15.13
N ALA A 374 6.83 -6.80 -15.86
CA ALA A 374 6.25 -6.36 -17.13
C ALA A 374 6.33 -7.45 -18.21
N PHE A 375 7.45 -8.15 -18.28
CA PHE A 375 7.65 -9.26 -19.22
C PHE A 375 6.69 -10.42 -18.96
N LEU A 376 6.58 -10.87 -17.71
CA LEU A 376 5.62 -11.92 -17.33
C LEU A 376 4.18 -11.50 -17.57
N TYR A 377 3.84 -10.24 -17.29
CA TYR A 377 2.54 -9.69 -17.61
C TYR A 377 2.22 -9.82 -19.10
N THR A 378 3.13 -9.38 -19.97
CA THR A 378 2.92 -9.42 -21.44
C THR A 378 2.83 -10.84 -21.98
N LEU A 379 3.63 -11.77 -21.46
CA LEU A 379 3.63 -13.17 -21.87
C LEU A 379 2.31 -13.89 -21.55
N VAL A 380 1.78 -13.65 -20.36
CA VAL A 380 0.67 -14.44 -19.82
C VAL A 380 -0.63 -13.65 -19.87
N MET A 381 -0.68 -12.49 -19.23
CA MET A 381 -1.92 -11.75 -19.03
C MET A 381 -2.28 -10.85 -20.21
N GLY A 382 -1.29 -10.37 -20.96
CA GLY A 382 -1.51 -9.50 -22.13
C GLY A 382 -2.28 -10.17 -23.26
N LYS A 383 -2.30 -11.51 -23.30
CA LYS A 383 -3.06 -12.30 -24.30
C LYS A 383 -4.52 -12.54 -23.91
N PHE A 384 -4.86 -12.35 -22.63
CA PHE A 384 -6.23 -12.46 -22.17
C PHE A 384 -6.94 -11.15 -22.42
N LYS A 385 -7.81 -11.13 -23.43
CA LYS A 385 -8.84 -10.10 -23.53
C LYS A 385 -9.90 -10.47 -22.49
N PRO A 386 -10.14 -9.68 -21.44
CA PRO A 386 -11.36 -9.84 -20.66
C PRO A 386 -12.51 -9.75 -21.66
N SER A 387 -13.45 -10.70 -21.60
CA SER A 387 -14.71 -10.57 -22.34
C SER A 387 -15.24 -9.16 -22.06
N SER A 388 -15.41 -8.38 -23.13
CA SER A 388 -15.93 -7.01 -23.13
C SER A 388 -17.14 -6.90 -22.19
N PHE A 389 -16.98 -6.05 -21.16
CA PHE A 389 -18.12 -5.52 -20.43
C PHE A 389 -18.79 -4.42 -21.24
#